data_b4aeb58d29bfd91f7ae61743fe193a52
#
_entry.id   b4aeb58d29bfd91f7ae61743fe193a52
#
_cell.length_a   1.000
_cell.length_b   1.000
_cell.length_c   1.000
_cell.angle_alpha   90.00
_cell.angle_beta   90.00
_cell.angle_gamma   90.00
#
_symmetry.space_group_name_H-M   'P 1'
#
loop_
_entity.id
_entity.type
_entity.pdbx_description
1 polymer ?
#
loop_
_entity_poly.entity_id
_entity_poly.type
_entity_poly.pdbx_seq_one_letter_code
_entity_poly.pdbx_strand_id
1 'polypeptide(L)'
;VYKRQVVQLEKGKPFIFTAEVAVKPEVTLGEYKGLSVDKVSNRVTAKEVDAKLEEEQKKNARTVVVEDRAVQDGDEVVLDFEGFVDGVAFEGGKGENYPLTIGSGSFIPGFEEQLIGAEAEKEVEVNVTFPEEYHSEDLAGKAAVFKCTVHEIKAKELPELDDEFAAEVSEFDTLDAYKADIKAKIKEQKIADGNRKKEDQVVEKAVANATMEIPEAMIDTQVNQMAQD
;
A
#
# COMPACT_ATOMS: atom_id res chain seq x y z
N VAL A 1 -9.73 37.60 -5.33
CA VAL A 1 -10.62 38.67 -4.77
C VAL A 1 -11.27 38.11 -3.51
N TYR A 2 -10.93 38.69 -2.37
CA TYR A 2 -11.36 38.21 -1.07
C TYR A 2 -12.75 38.73 -0.71
N LYS A 3 -13.01 40.02 -0.96
CA LYS A 3 -14.28 40.68 -0.62
C LYS A 3 -14.62 41.73 -1.66
N ARG A 4 -15.87 41.77 -2.12
CA ARG A 4 -16.38 42.81 -3.02
C ARG A 4 -17.57 43.49 -2.34
N GLN A 5 -17.62 44.82 -2.39
CA GLN A 5 -18.72 45.59 -1.88
C GLN A 5 -19.12 46.64 -2.91
N VAL A 6 -20.40 46.66 -3.27
CA VAL A 6 -20.97 47.71 -4.13
C VAL A 6 -21.22 48.95 -3.26
N VAL A 7 -20.58 50.05 -3.64
CA VAL A 7 -20.70 51.33 -2.94
C VAL A 7 -21.81 52.16 -3.56
N GLN A 8 -21.94 52.16 -4.90
CA GLN A 8 -22.98 52.92 -5.61
C GLN A 8 -23.44 52.15 -6.85
N LEU A 9 -24.75 51.99 -6.96
CA LEU A 9 -25.43 51.45 -8.14
C LEU A 9 -26.74 52.22 -8.35
N GLU A 10 -26.68 53.39 -9.04
CA GLU A 10 -27.82 54.22 -9.35
C GLU A 10 -27.88 54.55 -10.85
N LYS A 11 -29.08 54.59 -11.42
CA LYS A 11 -29.28 54.91 -12.83
C LYS A 11 -28.79 56.32 -13.15
N GLY A 12 -27.87 56.47 -14.10
CA GLY A 12 -27.29 57.75 -14.52
C GLY A 12 -26.09 58.20 -13.70
N LYS A 13 -25.68 57.45 -12.71
CA LYS A 13 -24.44 57.66 -11.93
C LYS A 13 -23.38 56.60 -12.23
N PRO A 14 -22.10 56.88 -12.01
CA PRO A 14 -21.03 55.87 -12.14
C PRO A 14 -21.26 54.70 -11.19
N PHE A 15 -20.97 53.50 -11.67
CA PHE A 15 -20.90 52.29 -10.81
C PHE A 15 -19.61 52.32 -9.99
N ILE A 16 -19.74 52.29 -8.66
CA ILE A 16 -18.59 52.31 -7.75
C ILE A 16 -18.64 51.07 -6.89
N PHE A 17 -17.53 50.34 -6.86
CA PHE A 17 -17.34 49.19 -5.99
C PHE A 17 -15.95 49.19 -5.37
N THR A 18 -15.82 48.56 -4.24
CA THR A 18 -14.53 48.24 -3.63
C THR A 18 -14.27 46.76 -3.74
N ALA A 19 -13.00 46.38 -3.92
CA ALA A 19 -12.56 45.02 -3.89
C ALA A 19 -11.34 44.90 -2.97
N GLU A 20 -11.46 44.08 -1.98
CA GLU A 20 -10.34 43.70 -1.11
C GLU A 20 -9.66 42.47 -1.72
N VAL A 21 -8.37 42.56 -1.93
CA VAL A 21 -7.59 41.52 -2.61
C VAL A 21 -6.38 41.15 -1.75
N ALA A 22 -6.24 39.87 -1.41
CA ALA A 22 -5.02 39.38 -0.81
C ALA A 22 -3.91 39.42 -1.87
N VAL A 23 -2.82 40.09 -1.58
CA VAL A 23 -1.63 40.13 -2.42
C VAL A 23 -0.59 39.15 -1.87
N LYS A 24 0.31 38.69 -2.76
CA LYS A 24 1.42 37.83 -2.34
C LYS A 24 2.24 38.58 -1.28
N PRO A 25 2.52 37.95 -0.12
CA PRO A 25 3.27 38.60 0.93
C PRO A 25 4.72 38.86 0.52
N GLU A 26 5.30 39.92 1.06
CA GLU A 26 6.74 40.14 1.00
C GLU A 26 7.44 39.13 1.90
N VAL A 27 8.48 38.48 1.38
CA VAL A 27 9.31 37.54 2.11
C VAL A 27 10.64 38.16 2.42
N THR A 28 10.95 38.28 3.70
CA THR A 28 12.29 38.69 4.14
C THR A 28 13.10 37.45 4.42
N LEU A 29 14.13 37.22 3.58
CA LEU A 29 15.04 36.08 3.77
C LEU A 29 15.96 36.33 4.96
N GLY A 30 16.04 35.36 5.86
CA GLY A 30 17.06 35.32 6.92
C GLY A 30 18.40 34.76 6.40
N GLU A 31 19.15 34.14 7.30
CA GLU A 31 20.40 33.47 6.92
C GLU A 31 20.08 32.20 6.13
N TYR A 32 20.26 32.24 4.82
CA TYR A 32 20.04 31.12 3.88
C TYR A 32 21.32 30.57 3.26
N LYS A 33 22.50 31.21 3.56
CA LYS A 33 23.81 30.75 3.10
C LYS A 33 24.55 30.05 4.25
N GLY A 34 25.34 29.03 3.91
CA GLY A 34 26.13 28.29 4.91
C GLY A 34 25.28 27.34 5.78
N LEU A 35 24.09 27.00 5.37
CA LEU A 35 23.23 26.04 6.07
C LEU A 35 23.89 24.65 6.09
N SER A 36 23.97 24.05 7.25
CA SER A 36 24.43 22.67 7.41
C SER A 36 23.26 21.70 7.37
N VAL A 37 23.43 20.58 6.67
CA VAL A 37 22.44 19.50 6.58
C VAL A 37 23.05 18.18 7.03
N ASP A 38 22.20 17.24 7.41
CA ASP A 38 22.64 15.95 7.90
C ASP A 38 23.28 15.12 6.78
N LYS A 39 24.32 14.37 7.16
CA LYS A 39 24.97 13.45 6.23
C LYS A 39 24.07 12.22 6.04
N VAL A 40 23.55 12.04 4.83
CA VAL A 40 22.81 10.84 4.45
C VAL A 40 23.78 9.75 4.03
N SER A 41 23.67 8.57 4.63
CA SER A 41 24.48 7.40 4.27
C SER A 41 23.93 6.75 3.02
N ASN A 42 24.80 6.53 2.03
CA ASN A 42 24.49 5.79 0.80
C ASN A 42 25.11 4.38 0.78
N ARG A 43 25.51 3.87 1.95
CA ARG A 43 26.05 2.51 2.08
C ARG A 43 24.96 1.48 1.81
N VAL A 44 25.26 0.52 0.93
CA VAL A 44 24.41 -0.64 0.66
C VAL A 44 24.89 -1.82 1.48
N THR A 45 24.00 -2.47 2.19
CA THR A 45 24.28 -3.67 2.99
C THR A 45 23.97 -4.92 2.19
N ALA A 46 24.57 -6.06 2.55
CA ALA A 46 24.24 -7.37 1.96
C ALA A 46 22.75 -7.69 2.14
N LYS A 47 22.20 -7.42 3.34
CA LYS A 47 20.78 -7.65 3.64
C LYS A 47 19.82 -6.94 2.68
N GLU A 48 20.14 -5.76 2.20
CA GLU A 48 19.31 -5.04 1.24
C GLU A 48 19.36 -5.67 -0.16
N VAL A 49 20.52 -6.20 -0.54
CA VAL A 49 20.66 -6.94 -1.79
C VAL A 49 19.91 -8.26 -1.72
N ASP A 50 20.04 -8.99 -0.62
CA ASP A 50 19.37 -10.27 -0.40
C ASP A 50 17.84 -10.07 -0.37
N ALA A 51 17.34 -9.03 0.32
CA ALA A 51 15.91 -8.71 0.35
C ALA A 51 15.36 -8.40 -1.06
N LYS A 52 16.16 -7.74 -1.91
CA LYS A 52 15.74 -7.47 -3.29
C LYS A 52 15.74 -8.74 -4.15
N LEU A 53 16.69 -9.64 -3.92
CA LEU A 53 16.71 -10.96 -4.57
C LEU A 53 15.50 -11.81 -4.16
N GLU A 54 15.19 -11.84 -2.86
CA GLU A 54 13.99 -12.53 -2.36
C GLU A 54 12.69 -11.98 -2.96
N GLU A 55 12.62 -10.66 -3.16
CA GLU A 55 11.47 -10.04 -3.83
C GLU A 55 11.33 -10.53 -5.28
N GLU A 56 12.46 -10.55 -6.03
CA GLU A 56 12.46 -11.05 -7.41
C GLU A 56 12.19 -12.56 -7.47
N GLN A 57 12.72 -13.34 -6.53
CA GLN A 57 12.44 -14.76 -6.39
C GLN A 57 10.95 -15.04 -6.19
N LYS A 58 10.30 -14.25 -5.30
CA LYS A 58 8.85 -14.36 -5.04
C LYS A 58 8.02 -13.98 -6.25
N LYS A 59 8.44 -12.99 -7.03
CA LYS A 59 7.75 -12.59 -8.28
C LYS A 59 7.79 -13.68 -9.35
N ASN A 60 8.89 -14.45 -9.37
CA ASN A 60 9.10 -15.54 -10.32
C ASN A 60 8.76 -16.92 -9.74
N ALA A 61 8.06 -16.97 -8.61
CA ALA A 61 7.57 -18.21 -8.04
C ALA A 61 6.64 -18.93 -9.02
N ARG A 62 6.82 -20.23 -9.18
CA ARG A 62 5.96 -21.09 -9.98
C ARG A 62 4.85 -21.65 -9.12
N THR A 63 3.65 -21.68 -9.63
CA THR A 63 2.53 -22.34 -8.95
C THR A 63 2.52 -23.81 -9.36
N VAL A 64 2.70 -24.68 -8.39
CA VAL A 64 2.67 -26.13 -8.58
C VAL A 64 1.51 -26.75 -7.83
N VAL A 65 0.86 -27.74 -8.44
CA VAL A 65 -0.19 -28.52 -7.76
C VAL A 65 0.48 -29.49 -6.81
N VAL A 66 -0.03 -29.57 -5.58
CA VAL A 66 0.48 -30.42 -4.52
C VAL A 66 -0.58 -31.44 -4.15
N GLU A 67 -0.26 -32.71 -4.31
CA GLU A 67 -1.20 -33.83 -4.06
C GLU A 67 -0.82 -34.66 -2.82
N ASP A 68 0.39 -34.47 -2.31
CA ASP A 68 1.03 -35.38 -1.32
C ASP A 68 1.05 -34.81 0.11
N ARG A 69 0.54 -33.60 0.32
CA ARG A 69 0.48 -32.97 1.64
C ARG A 69 -0.82 -32.18 1.87
N ALA A 70 -1.09 -31.91 3.13
CA ALA A 70 -2.16 -31.03 3.56
C ALA A 70 -1.85 -29.54 3.28
N VAL A 71 -2.89 -28.71 3.32
CA VAL A 71 -2.87 -27.26 3.14
C VAL A 71 -1.92 -26.61 4.16
N GLN A 72 -1.11 -25.68 3.69
CA GLN A 72 -0.21 -24.85 4.49
C GLN A 72 -0.48 -23.37 4.30
N ASP A 73 0.04 -22.55 5.21
CA ASP A 73 0.00 -21.10 5.09
C ASP A 73 0.74 -20.63 3.83
N GLY A 74 0.12 -19.72 3.08
CA GLY A 74 0.62 -19.23 1.78
C GLY A 74 0.21 -20.05 0.57
N ASP A 75 -0.41 -21.23 0.73
CA ASP A 75 -0.95 -22.01 -0.39
C ASP A 75 -2.17 -21.33 -1.01
N GLU A 76 -2.34 -21.48 -2.30
CA GLU A 76 -3.59 -21.19 -2.99
C GLU A 76 -4.40 -22.46 -3.11
N VAL A 77 -5.60 -22.46 -2.54
CA VAL A 77 -6.51 -23.63 -2.59
C VAL A 77 -7.71 -23.32 -3.47
N VAL A 78 -8.21 -24.33 -4.16
CA VAL A 78 -9.51 -24.29 -4.82
C VAL A 78 -10.48 -25.06 -3.95
N LEU A 79 -11.49 -24.37 -3.40
CA LEU A 79 -12.42 -24.98 -2.44
C LEU A 79 -13.88 -24.67 -2.76
N ASP A 80 -14.73 -25.61 -2.34
CA ASP A 80 -16.15 -25.36 -2.16
C ASP A 80 -16.42 -25.02 -0.69
N PHE A 81 -17.32 -24.11 -0.43
CA PHE A 81 -17.76 -23.82 0.92
C PHE A 81 -19.26 -23.53 0.97
N GLU A 82 -19.91 -23.90 2.07
CA GLU A 82 -21.30 -23.57 2.36
C GLU A 82 -21.43 -23.20 3.85
N GLY A 83 -21.89 -21.98 4.13
CA GLY A 83 -22.01 -21.40 5.47
C GLY A 83 -23.41 -21.53 6.05
N PHE A 84 -23.45 -21.84 7.33
CA PHE A 84 -24.68 -22.00 8.11
C PHE A 84 -24.64 -21.15 9.37
N VAL A 85 -25.73 -20.46 9.66
CA VAL A 85 -25.95 -19.77 10.94
C VAL A 85 -27.16 -20.43 11.59
N ASP A 86 -27.04 -20.88 12.83
CA ASP A 86 -28.07 -21.63 13.55
C ASP A 86 -28.59 -22.86 12.76
N GLY A 87 -27.73 -23.47 11.95
CA GLY A 87 -28.07 -24.65 11.13
C GLY A 87 -28.83 -24.33 9.84
N VAL A 88 -29.00 -23.05 9.50
CA VAL A 88 -29.66 -22.59 8.28
C VAL A 88 -28.64 -21.94 7.34
N ALA A 89 -28.61 -22.40 6.09
CA ALA A 89 -27.75 -21.79 5.06
C ALA A 89 -28.20 -20.34 4.79
N PHE A 90 -27.24 -19.42 4.64
CA PHE A 90 -27.53 -18.02 4.40
C PHE A 90 -27.10 -17.60 2.98
N GLU A 91 -27.77 -16.59 2.46
CA GLU A 91 -27.47 -16.05 1.13
C GLU A 91 -26.07 -15.43 1.07
N GLY A 92 -25.28 -15.78 0.05
CA GLY A 92 -23.89 -15.37 -0.08
C GLY A 92 -22.89 -16.22 0.73
N GLY A 93 -23.36 -17.21 1.50
CA GLY A 93 -22.51 -18.13 2.26
C GLY A 93 -22.00 -19.33 1.46
N LYS A 94 -22.32 -19.46 0.16
CA LYS A 94 -21.93 -20.59 -0.67
C LYS A 94 -21.03 -20.15 -1.82
N GLY A 95 -19.94 -20.90 -2.06
CA GLY A 95 -19.08 -20.78 -3.21
C GLY A 95 -18.63 -22.14 -3.70
N GLU A 96 -18.46 -22.30 -5.01
CA GLU A 96 -17.98 -23.52 -5.65
C GLU A 96 -16.71 -23.19 -6.46
N ASN A 97 -15.70 -24.05 -6.40
CA ASN A 97 -14.41 -23.87 -7.04
C ASN A 97 -13.77 -22.48 -6.78
N TYR A 98 -13.91 -21.98 -5.57
CA TYR A 98 -13.42 -20.67 -5.19
C TYR A 98 -11.91 -20.72 -4.93
N PRO A 99 -11.10 -19.86 -5.62
CA PRO A 99 -9.67 -19.77 -5.35
C PRO A 99 -9.43 -18.91 -4.11
N LEU A 100 -8.75 -19.46 -3.12
CA LEU A 100 -8.41 -18.78 -1.87
C LEU A 100 -6.93 -18.96 -1.55
N THR A 101 -6.22 -17.86 -1.28
CA THR A 101 -4.87 -17.92 -0.74
C THR A 101 -4.94 -17.93 0.78
N ILE A 102 -4.41 -18.97 1.40
CA ILE A 102 -4.38 -19.13 2.86
C ILE A 102 -3.43 -18.09 3.47
N GLY A 103 -3.90 -17.37 4.48
CA GLY A 103 -3.16 -16.27 5.11
C GLY A 103 -3.31 -14.90 4.41
N SER A 104 -4.17 -14.81 3.38
CA SER A 104 -4.43 -13.53 2.69
C SER A 104 -5.30 -12.56 3.50
N GLY A 105 -6.08 -13.07 4.46
CA GLY A 105 -7.07 -12.29 5.19
C GLY A 105 -8.28 -11.86 4.34
N SER A 106 -8.54 -12.56 3.24
CA SER A 106 -9.66 -12.26 2.33
C SER A 106 -11.00 -12.73 2.88
N PHE A 107 -10.97 -13.71 3.79
CA PHE A 107 -12.14 -14.24 4.48
C PHE A 107 -12.23 -13.69 5.92
N ILE A 108 -13.33 -14.00 6.58
CA ILE A 108 -13.54 -13.62 7.98
C ILE A 108 -12.46 -14.23 8.87
N PRO A 109 -12.02 -13.50 9.93
CA PRO A 109 -10.95 -13.97 10.80
C PRO A 109 -11.23 -15.36 11.37
N GLY A 110 -10.22 -16.22 11.38
CA GLY A 110 -10.30 -17.59 11.85
C GLY A 110 -10.77 -18.61 10.80
N PHE A 111 -11.12 -18.18 9.58
CA PHE A 111 -11.55 -19.09 8.51
C PHE A 111 -10.36 -19.76 7.83
N GLU A 112 -9.40 -18.95 7.36
CA GLU A 112 -8.24 -19.46 6.61
C GLU A 112 -7.32 -20.31 7.50
N GLU A 113 -7.15 -19.91 8.77
CA GLU A 113 -6.30 -20.63 9.73
C GLU A 113 -6.80 -22.04 10.04
N GLN A 114 -8.12 -22.25 10.03
CA GLN A 114 -8.70 -23.57 10.26
C GLN A 114 -8.62 -24.52 9.05
N LEU A 115 -8.37 -23.96 7.86
CA LEU A 115 -8.11 -24.76 6.66
C LEU A 115 -6.67 -25.29 6.62
N ILE A 116 -5.76 -24.74 7.42
CA ILE A 116 -4.39 -25.26 7.52
C ILE A 116 -4.44 -26.68 8.09
N GLY A 117 -3.84 -27.64 7.37
CA GLY A 117 -3.90 -29.04 7.71
C GLY A 117 -5.06 -29.81 7.07
N ALA A 118 -5.94 -29.15 6.32
CA ALA A 118 -6.97 -29.81 5.52
C ALA A 118 -6.33 -30.64 4.40
N GLU A 119 -6.87 -31.82 4.17
CA GLU A 119 -6.47 -32.68 3.06
C GLU A 119 -7.41 -32.46 1.86
N ALA A 120 -6.88 -32.61 0.65
CA ALA A 120 -7.67 -32.52 -0.57
C ALA A 120 -8.80 -33.56 -0.57
N GLU A 121 -9.96 -33.20 -1.15
CA GLU A 121 -11.17 -34.01 -1.29
C GLU A 121 -11.80 -34.48 0.06
N LYS A 122 -11.41 -33.84 1.19
CA LYS A 122 -12.04 -34.08 2.49
C LYS A 122 -12.84 -32.86 2.95
N GLU A 123 -14.04 -33.14 3.47
CA GLU A 123 -14.86 -32.10 4.09
C GLU A 123 -14.26 -31.69 5.45
N VAL A 124 -14.15 -30.40 5.67
CA VAL A 124 -13.68 -29.78 6.92
C VAL A 124 -14.71 -28.78 7.40
N GLU A 125 -15.07 -28.87 8.67
CA GLU A 125 -15.95 -27.87 9.31
C GLU A 125 -15.09 -26.72 9.89
N VAL A 126 -15.39 -25.50 9.44
CA VAL A 126 -14.74 -24.27 9.88
C VAL A 126 -15.72 -23.47 10.72
N ASN A 127 -15.38 -23.24 11.98
CA ASN A 127 -16.23 -22.53 12.93
C ASN A 127 -15.70 -21.12 13.15
N VAL A 128 -16.48 -20.11 12.79
CA VAL A 128 -16.07 -18.71 12.85
C VAL A 128 -17.19 -17.83 13.43
N THR A 129 -16.82 -16.64 13.87
CA THR A 129 -17.78 -15.63 14.31
C THR A 129 -17.61 -14.40 13.42
N PHE A 130 -18.69 -13.92 12.84
CA PHE A 130 -18.67 -12.69 12.05
C PHE A 130 -18.28 -11.49 12.93
N PRO A 131 -17.47 -10.56 12.43
CA PRO A 131 -17.19 -9.31 13.12
C PRO A 131 -18.47 -8.53 13.46
N GLU A 132 -18.45 -7.75 14.55
CA GLU A 132 -19.60 -6.92 14.95
C GLU A 132 -19.89 -5.82 13.91
N GLU A 133 -18.87 -5.34 13.19
CA GLU A 133 -18.97 -4.35 12.12
C GLU A 133 -19.07 -4.99 10.72
N TYR A 134 -19.71 -6.15 10.61
CA TYR A 134 -19.88 -6.80 9.31
C TYR A 134 -20.96 -6.09 8.49
N HIS A 135 -20.76 -6.00 7.16
CA HIS A 135 -21.63 -5.27 6.23
C HIS A 135 -23.09 -5.78 6.21
N SER A 136 -23.35 -7.00 6.62
CA SER A 136 -24.70 -7.56 6.79
C SER A 136 -25.08 -7.57 8.27
N GLU A 137 -26.07 -6.76 8.64
CA GLU A 137 -26.60 -6.68 10.00
C GLU A 137 -27.16 -8.03 10.49
N ASP A 138 -27.66 -8.84 9.56
CA ASP A 138 -28.23 -10.18 9.89
C ASP A 138 -27.16 -11.20 10.27
N LEU A 139 -25.90 -10.97 9.92
CA LEU A 139 -24.76 -11.85 10.18
C LEU A 139 -23.81 -11.31 11.26
N ALA A 140 -23.80 -10.00 11.47
CA ALA A 140 -22.88 -9.34 12.40
C ALA A 140 -22.92 -9.97 13.80
N GLY A 141 -21.75 -10.34 14.34
CA GLY A 141 -21.59 -10.95 15.66
C GLY A 141 -22.10 -12.38 15.79
N LYS A 142 -22.64 -12.99 14.73
CA LYS A 142 -23.18 -14.37 14.80
C LYS A 142 -22.10 -15.41 14.55
N ALA A 143 -22.22 -16.53 15.25
CA ALA A 143 -21.42 -17.71 14.99
C ALA A 143 -21.94 -18.43 13.72
N ALA A 144 -21.02 -18.83 12.87
CA ALA A 144 -21.30 -19.56 11.65
C ALA A 144 -20.42 -20.81 11.55
N VAL A 145 -20.96 -21.83 10.93
CA VAL A 145 -20.24 -23.06 10.59
C VAL A 145 -20.18 -23.16 9.08
N PHE A 146 -18.98 -23.26 8.54
CA PHE A 146 -18.77 -23.49 7.13
C PHE A 146 -18.34 -24.94 6.89
N LYS A 147 -18.98 -25.59 5.94
CA LYS A 147 -18.54 -26.87 5.40
C LYS A 147 -17.71 -26.59 4.18
N CYS A 148 -16.45 -26.96 4.25
CA CYS A 148 -15.47 -26.65 3.21
C CYS A 148 -14.92 -27.96 2.64
N THR A 149 -14.77 -28.03 1.32
CA THR A 149 -14.08 -29.14 0.64
C THR A 149 -12.99 -28.54 -0.25
N VAL A 150 -11.73 -28.85 0.04
CA VAL A 150 -10.60 -28.42 -0.77
C VAL A 150 -10.42 -29.42 -1.91
N HIS A 151 -10.49 -28.93 -3.17
CA HIS A 151 -10.31 -29.77 -4.35
C HIS A 151 -8.86 -29.80 -4.83
N GLU A 152 -8.19 -28.66 -4.77
CA GLU A 152 -6.84 -28.53 -5.28
C GLU A 152 -6.01 -27.66 -4.34
N ILE A 153 -4.78 -28.08 -4.08
CA ILE A 153 -3.80 -27.32 -3.32
C ILE A 153 -2.69 -26.92 -4.29
N LYS A 154 -2.43 -25.61 -4.37
CA LYS A 154 -1.36 -25.04 -5.19
C LYS A 154 -0.37 -24.35 -4.28
N ALA A 155 0.87 -24.79 -4.34
CA ALA A 155 1.97 -24.14 -3.63
C ALA A 155 2.76 -23.23 -4.56
N LYS A 156 3.27 -22.14 -4.01
CA LYS A 156 4.28 -21.32 -4.69
C LYS A 156 5.65 -21.90 -4.43
N GLU A 157 6.22 -22.52 -5.45
CA GLU A 157 7.59 -22.98 -5.43
C GLU A 157 8.52 -21.85 -5.85
N LEU A 158 9.42 -21.48 -4.95
CA LEU A 158 10.42 -20.44 -5.23
C LEU A 158 11.56 -21.08 -6.04
N PRO A 159 11.99 -20.46 -7.16
CA PRO A 159 13.16 -20.92 -7.90
C PRO A 159 14.41 -20.85 -7.03
N GLU A 160 15.38 -21.73 -7.27
CA GLU A 160 16.69 -21.64 -6.60
C GLU A 160 17.41 -20.37 -7.04
N LEU A 161 18.16 -19.77 -6.10
CA LEU A 161 18.95 -18.56 -6.38
C LEU A 161 20.33 -19.00 -6.90
N ASP A 162 20.41 -19.26 -8.19
CA ASP A 162 21.59 -19.71 -8.91
C ASP A 162 21.84 -18.89 -10.20
N ASP A 163 22.79 -19.32 -11.01
CA ASP A 163 23.11 -18.65 -12.27
C ASP A 163 21.99 -18.78 -13.32
N GLU A 164 21.24 -19.90 -13.29
CA GLU A 164 20.10 -20.12 -14.18
C GLU A 164 18.98 -19.11 -13.87
N PHE A 165 18.67 -18.93 -12.58
CA PHE A 165 17.74 -17.88 -12.15
C PHE A 165 18.18 -16.49 -12.62
N ALA A 166 19.47 -16.16 -12.44
CA ALA A 166 19.97 -14.84 -12.86
C ALA A 166 19.80 -14.63 -14.38
N ALA A 167 20.08 -15.63 -15.20
CA ALA A 167 19.89 -15.58 -16.64
C ALA A 167 18.42 -15.52 -17.07
N GLU A 168 17.49 -16.13 -16.30
CA GLU A 168 16.05 -16.09 -16.59
C GLU A 168 15.43 -14.72 -16.28
N VAL A 169 15.84 -14.06 -15.17
CA VAL A 169 15.21 -12.84 -14.67
C VAL A 169 15.97 -11.55 -15.02
N SER A 170 17.16 -11.67 -15.62
CA SER A 170 18.00 -10.52 -15.91
C SER A 170 18.85 -10.72 -17.18
N GLU A 171 19.66 -9.72 -17.51
CA GLU A 171 20.63 -9.78 -18.62
C GLU A 171 21.99 -10.39 -18.23
N PHE A 172 22.09 -10.94 -17.02
CA PHE A 172 23.35 -11.45 -16.47
C PHE A 172 23.39 -12.97 -16.48
N ASP A 173 24.52 -13.54 -16.88
CA ASP A 173 24.73 -14.99 -16.94
C ASP A 173 25.06 -15.61 -15.57
N THR A 174 25.35 -14.80 -14.55
CA THR A 174 25.71 -15.28 -13.22
C THR A 174 25.01 -14.52 -12.10
N LEU A 175 24.71 -15.23 -11.02
CA LEU A 175 24.09 -14.65 -9.83
C LEU A 175 24.96 -13.54 -9.20
N ASP A 176 26.27 -13.71 -9.20
CA ASP A 176 27.19 -12.69 -8.66
C ASP A 176 27.16 -11.39 -9.47
N ALA A 177 27.10 -11.48 -10.80
CA ALA A 177 26.96 -10.30 -11.66
C ALA A 177 25.61 -9.61 -11.44
N TYR A 178 24.54 -10.37 -11.31
CA TYR A 178 23.20 -9.85 -11.00
C TYR A 178 23.15 -9.18 -9.62
N LYS A 179 23.74 -9.79 -8.57
CA LYS A 179 23.89 -9.17 -7.24
C LYS A 179 24.68 -7.85 -7.29
N ALA A 180 25.73 -7.79 -8.11
CA ALA A 180 26.50 -6.57 -8.27
C ALA A 180 25.68 -5.44 -8.92
N ASP A 181 24.86 -5.76 -9.90
CA ASP A 181 23.94 -4.82 -10.56
C ASP A 181 22.85 -4.33 -9.57
N ILE A 182 22.18 -5.24 -8.85
CA ILE A 182 21.21 -4.88 -7.80
C ILE A 182 21.85 -3.92 -6.79
N LYS A 183 23.08 -4.23 -6.34
CA LYS A 183 23.83 -3.37 -5.42
C LYS A 183 24.11 -2.00 -6.00
N ALA A 184 24.45 -1.92 -7.28
CA ALA A 184 24.68 -0.66 -7.98
C ALA A 184 23.39 0.16 -8.08
N LYS A 185 22.27 -0.44 -8.45
CA LYS A 185 20.95 0.19 -8.53
C LYS A 185 20.48 0.70 -7.18
N ILE A 186 20.59 -0.10 -6.11
CA ILE A 186 20.25 0.34 -4.74
C ILE A 186 21.13 1.52 -4.32
N LYS A 187 22.42 1.50 -4.67
CA LYS A 187 23.34 2.60 -4.35
C LYS A 187 22.96 3.88 -5.08
N GLU A 188 22.63 3.80 -6.36
CA GLU A 188 22.19 4.93 -7.16
C GLU A 188 20.89 5.54 -6.59
N GLN A 189 19.92 4.69 -6.26
CA GLN A 189 18.68 5.13 -5.62
C GLN A 189 18.94 5.83 -4.29
N LYS A 190 19.78 5.27 -3.43
CA LYS A 190 20.16 5.89 -2.15
C LYS A 190 20.87 7.24 -2.33
N ILE A 191 21.67 7.40 -3.38
CA ILE A 191 22.32 8.68 -3.68
C ILE A 191 21.27 9.71 -4.12
N ALA A 192 20.35 9.33 -5.00
CA ALA A 192 19.27 10.20 -5.46
C ALA A 192 18.38 10.64 -4.28
N ASP A 193 17.90 9.68 -3.48
CA ASP A 193 17.08 9.94 -2.29
C ASP A 193 17.84 10.78 -1.25
N GLY A 194 19.13 10.50 -1.07
CA GLY A 194 19.99 11.25 -0.18
C GLY A 194 20.17 12.71 -0.61
N ASN A 195 20.31 12.97 -1.90
CA ASN A 195 20.39 14.33 -2.44
C ASN A 195 19.06 15.07 -2.27
N ARG A 196 17.94 14.41 -2.61
CA ARG A 196 16.60 14.97 -2.40
C ARG A 196 16.37 15.35 -0.93
N LYS A 197 16.68 14.46 0.00
CA LYS A 197 16.58 14.75 1.44
C LYS A 197 17.43 15.94 1.88
N LYS A 198 18.64 16.11 1.31
CA LYS A 198 19.50 17.27 1.60
C LYS A 198 18.89 18.56 1.04
N GLU A 199 18.35 18.51 -0.17
CA GLU A 199 17.67 19.65 -0.79
C GLU A 199 16.46 20.06 0.05
N ASP A 200 15.62 19.11 0.46
CA ASP A 200 14.46 19.33 1.33
C ASP A 200 14.88 19.98 2.66
N GLN A 201 15.93 19.47 3.32
CA GLN A 201 16.45 20.04 4.56
C GLN A 201 16.98 21.47 4.38
N VAL A 202 17.65 21.77 3.26
CA VAL A 202 18.12 23.12 2.97
C VAL A 202 16.93 24.08 2.79
N VAL A 203 15.93 23.67 2.03
CA VAL A 203 14.71 24.46 1.80
C VAL A 203 13.98 24.69 3.12
N GLU A 204 13.79 23.65 3.92
CA GLU A 204 13.12 23.73 5.23
C GLU A 204 13.84 24.73 6.16
N LYS A 205 15.16 24.64 6.25
CA LYS A 205 15.96 25.57 7.07
C LYS A 205 15.91 26.99 6.53
N ALA A 206 15.94 27.17 5.22
CA ALA A 206 15.84 28.49 4.61
C ALA A 206 14.45 29.12 4.86
N VAL A 207 13.39 28.32 4.77
CA VAL A 207 12.01 28.76 5.07
C VAL A 207 11.86 29.09 6.56
N ALA A 208 12.41 28.27 7.46
CA ALA A 208 12.37 28.50 8.90
C ALA A 208 13.08 29.81 9.30
N ASN A 209 14.13 30.21 8.56
CA ASN A 209 14.86 31.44 8.79
C ASN A 209 14.19 32.67 8.12
N ALA A 210 13.23 32.47 7.23
CA ALA A 210 12.53 33.56 6.55
C ALA A 210 11.36 34.08 7.39
N THR A 211 11.06 35.37 7.22
CA THR A 211 9.89 36.01 7.85
C THR A 211 8.91 36.44 6.79
N MET A 212 7.65 36.05 6.95
CA MET A 212 6.55 36.43 6.06
C MET A 212 5.22 36.40 6.82
N GLU A 213 4.30 37.27 6.44
CA GLU A 213 2.92 37.24 6.91
C GLU A 213 2.04 36.71 5.79
N ILE A 214 1.56 35.48 5.96
CA ILE A 214 0.67 34.84 4.97
C ILE A 214 -0.77 35.27 5.22
N PRO A 215 -1.44 35.96 4.27
CA PRO A 215 -2.84 36.35 4.42
C PRO A 215 -3.74 35.11 4.59
N GLU A 216 -4.67 35.18 5.53
CA GLU A 216 -5.61 34.09 5.84
C GLU A 216 -6.38 33.59 4.61
N ALA A 217 -6.76 34.50 3.72
CA ALA A 217 -7.40 34.16 2.45
C ALA A 217 -6.58 33.28 1.52
N MET A 218 -5.25 33.33 1.61
CA MET A 218 -4.39 32.41 0.85
C MET A 218 -4.37 31.02 1.47
N ILE A 219 -4.40 30.94 2.80
CA ILE A 219 -4.49 29.68 3.54
C ILE A 219 -5.82 29.00 3.22
N ASP A 220 -6.93 29.73 3.32
CA ASP A 220 -8.27 29.21 3.00
C ASP A 220 -8.37 28.70 1.56
N THR A 221 -7.76 29.42 0.61
CA THR A 221 -7.75 28.97 -0.79
C THR A 221 -7.01 27.66 -0.95
N GLN A 222 -5.86 27.52 -0.29
CA GLN A 222 -5.06 26.29 -0.35
C GLN A 222 -5.76 25.11 0.33
N VAL A 223 -6.37 25.33 1.50
CA VAL A 223 -7.17 24.33 2.20
C VAL A 223 -8.32 23.82 1.32
N ASN A 224 -9.05 24.75 0.67
CA ASN A 224 -10.14 24.38 -0.23
C ASN A 224 -9.67 23.58 -1.45
N GLN A 225 -8.50 23.88 -1.98
CA GLN A 225 -7.91 23.10 -3.08
C GLN A 225 -7.54 21.67 -2.62
N MET A 226 -6.88 21.55 -1.47
CA MET A 226 -6.50 20.24 -0.90
C MET A 226 -7.69 19.37 -0.51
N ALA A 227 -8.86 19.99 -0.26
CA ALA A 227 -10.10 19.26 0.05
C ALA A 227 -10.86 18.80 -1.21
N GLN A 228 -10.50 19.31 -2.39
CA GLN A 228 -11.11 18.96 -3.67
C GLN A 228 -10.30 17.93 -4.47
N ASP A 229 -9.03 17.78 -4.14
CA ASP A 229 -8.10 16.77 -4.71
C ASP A 229 -8.22 15.43 -3.94
#